data_dda813768eccc5d9a49d783daf3f7600
#
_entry.id   dda813768eccc5d9a49d783daf3f7600
#
_cell.length_a   1.000
_cell.length_b   1.000
_cell.length_c   1.000
_cell.angle_alpha   90.00
_cell.angle_beta   90.00
_cell.angle_gamma   90.00
#
_symmetry.space_group_name_H-M   'P 1'
#
loop_
_entity.id
_entity.type
_entity.pdbx_description
1 polymer ?
#
loop_
_entity_poly.entity_id
_entity_poly.type
_entity_poly.pdbx_seq_one_letter_code
_entity_poly.pdbx_strand_id
1 'polypeptide(L)'
;FEYQKYRYQVQTVCDPERDMLATHIISRGIASGKGGKVAVDVKFAYPTGGHCDDACDWTKDQLHSTTLVAHTVQSATLKRVVDATIYYVVLRWEGKAALKQKGKNFYQLVAKGNELSVSCEYLEKLPVRVSPDKCFPQVASDAKAYWNRYWKQGGIVDFGLCKDPRARELERRVVLSQYLLAIQDAGDTPPQETGLTYNSWFGKILSILISTSMSHTQFIH
;
A
#
# COMPACT_ATOMS: atom_id res chain seq x y z
N PHE A 1 15.51 3.28 -9.59
CA PHE A 1 16.48 2.18 -9.72
C PHE A 1 16.75 1.87 -11.18
N GLU A 2 17.84 1.16 -11.43
CA GLU A 2 18.23 0.71 -12.76
C GLU A 2 18.15 -0.82 -12.81
N TYR A 3 17.61 -1.33 -13.92
CA TYR A 3 17.55 -2.75 -14.19
C TYR A 3 17.84 -3.02 -15.65
N GLN A 4 18.85 -3.83 -15.94
CA GLN A 4 19.37 -4.07 -17.29
C GLN A 4 19.77 -2.72 -17.95
N LYS A 5 19.16 -2.39 -19.09
CA LYS A 5 19.41 -1.17 -19.88
C LYS A 5 18.37 -0.05 -19.64
N TYR A 6 17.56 -0.18 -18.57
CA TYR A 6 16.50 0.77 -18.29
C TYR A 6 16.62 1.36 -16.89
N ARG A 7 16.25 2.63 -16.76
CA ARG A 7 16.03 3.33 -15.50
C ARG A 7 14.52 3.38 -15.24
N TYR A 8 14.14 2.95 -14.07
CA TYR A 8 12.76 2.99 -13.59
C TYR A 8 12.61 4.04 -12.50
N GLN A 9 11.61 4.89 -12.67
CA GLN A 9 11.13 5.77 -11.61
C GLN A 9 9.79 5.21 -11.13
N VAL A 10 9.71 4.93 -9.84
CA VAL A 10 8.50 4.40 -9.20
C VAL A 10 8.14 5.31 -8.05
N GLN A 11 6.89 5.76 -8.04
CA GLN A 11 6.31 6.54 -6.96
C GLN A 11 5.10 5.78 -6.43
N THR A 12 5.04 5.60 -5.11
CA THR A 12 3.94 4.89 -4.47
C THR A 12 3.39 5.74 -3.34
N VAL A 13 2.07 5.84 -3.24
CA VAL A 13 1.35 6.57 -2.23
C VAL A 13 0.16 5.77 -1.73
N CYS A 14 -0.20 5.95 -0.45
CA CYS A 14 -1.43 5.42 0.13
C CYS A 14 -2.51 6.51 0.12
N ASP A 15 -3.75 6.11 -0.11
CA ASP A 15 -4.91 6.99 0.10
C ASP A 15 -5.10 7.19 1.62
N PRO A 16 -5.34 8.43 2.09
CA PRO A 16 -5.46 8.67 3.53
C PRO A 16 -6.79 8.23 4.15
N GLU A 17 -7.79 7.89 3.33
CA GLU A 17 -9.15 7.57 3.79
C GLU A 17 -9.63 6.18 3.34
N ARG A 18 -8.86 5.51 2.49
CA ARG A 18 -9.26 4.23 1.87
C ARG A 18 -8.11 3.24 1.93
N ASP A 19 -8.41 1.97 2.07
CA ASP A 19 -7.43 0.89 1.97
C ASP A 19 -6.93 0.74 0.52
N MET A 20 -6.26 1.76 0.04
CA MET A 20 -5.82 1.88 -1.34
C MET A 20 -4.38 2.34 -1.45
N LEU A 21 -3.65 1.61 -2.29
CA LEU A 21 -2.30 1.94 -2.73
C LEU A 21 -2.33 2.38 -4.18
N ALA A 22 -1.67 3.49 -4.51
CA ALA A 22 -1.50 3.93 -5.89
C ALA A 22 -0.01 4.03 -6.24
N THR A 23 0.33 3.57 -7.43
CA THR A 23 1.72 3.54 -7.93
C THR A 23 1.78 4.11 -9.34
N HIS A 24 2.77 4.96 -9.57
CA HIS A 24 3.12 5.48 -10.89
C HIS A 24 4.52 5.03 -11.26
N ILE A 25 4.65 4.45 -12.45
CA ILE A 25 5.89 3.84 -12.94
C ILE A 25 6.23 4.41 -14.29
N ILE A 26 7.45 4.93 -14.43
CA ILE A 26 8.03 5.34 -15.71
C ILE A 26 9.31 4.57 -15.96
N SER A 27 9.48 4.06 -17.17
CA SER A 27 10.71 3.40 -17.63
C SER A 27 11.37 4.20 -18.75
N ARG A 28 12.68 4.43 -18.65
CA ARG A 28 13.50 5.10 -19.68
C ARG A 28 14.73 4.31 -19.98
N GLY A 29 15.07 4.16 -21.26
CA GLY A 29 16.35 3.55 -21.68
C GLY A 29 17.54 4.42 -21.31
N ILE A 30 18.57 3.83 -20.70
CA ILE A 30 19.74 4.55 -20.18
C ILE A 30 20.53 5.21 -21.35
N ALA A 31 20.70 4.48 -22.45
CA ALA A 31 21.47 4.97 -23.61
C ALA A 31 20.59 5.58 -24.72
N SER A 32 19.38 5.08 -24.92
CA SER A 32 18.54 5.42 -26.09
C SER A 32 17.39 6.37 -25.77
N GLY A 33 17.11 6.62 -24.50
CA GLY A 33 15.90 7.34 -24.05
C GLY A 33 14.58 6.62 -24.35
N LYS A 34 14.57 5.54 -25.12
CA LYS A 34 13.37 4.74 -25.42
C LYS A 34 12.99 3.95 -24.17
N GLY A 35 11.73 4.04 -23.78
CA GLY A 35 11.22 3.35 -22.62
C GLY A 35 11.26 1.84 -22.72
N GLY A 36 11.43 1.18 -21.57
CA GLY A 36 11.27 -0.26 -21.43
C GLY A 36 9.83 -0.63 -21.20
N LYS A 37 9.58 -1.93 -21.23
CA LYS A 37 8.26 -2.48 -20.91
C LYS A 37 7.98 -2.35 -19.41
N VAL A 38 6.80 -1.85 -19.05
CA VAL A 38 6.32 -1.77 -17.68
C VAL A 38 5.27 -2.85 -17.45
N ALA A 39 5.44 -3.62 -16.39
CA ALA A 39 4.45 -4.57 -15.93
C ALA A 39 4.38 -4.56 -14.40
N VAL A 40 3.18 -4.77 -13.86
CA VAL A 40 2.93 -4.90 -12.44
C VAL A 40 2.37 -6.30 -12.17
N ASP A 41 3.04 -7.03 -11.30
CA ASP A 41 2.62 -8.34 -10.83
C ASP A 41 1.75 -8.19 -9.59
N VAL A 42 0.56 -8.77 -9.62
CA VAL A 42 -0.38 -8.85 -8.50
C VAL A 42 -0.48 -10.32 -8.10
N LYS A 43 0.26 -10.66 -7.06
CA LYS A 43 0.33 -12.02 -6.52
C LYS A 43 -0.18 -12.04 -5.10
N PHE A 44 -0.87 -13.11 -4.76
CA PHE A 44 -1.38 -13.32 -3.41
C PHE A 44 -0.79 -14.61 -2.85
N ALA A 45 -0.17 -14.52 -1.68
CA ALA A 45 0.25 -15.69 -0.92
C ALA A 45 -0.87 -16.17 0.02
N TYR A 46 -0.76 -17.39 0.51
CA TYR A 46 -1.60 -17.85 1.61
C TYR A 46 -1.08 -17.28 2.93
N PRO A 47 -1.89 -16.57 3.72
CA PRO A 47 -1.45 -16.06 5.01
C PRO A 47 -1.30 -17.19 6.01
N THR A 48 -0.20 -17.17 6.77
CA THR A 48 0.03 -18.12 7.85
C THR A 48 -0.39 -17.50 9.16
N GLY A 49 -1.52 -17.65 9.69
CA GLY A 49 -1.95 -17.06 10.98
C GLY A 49 -1.21 -17.64 12.20
N GLY A 50 -0.19 -18.47 12.02
CA GLY A 50 0.53 -19.16 13.06
C GLY A 50 1.75 -18.39 13.60
N HIS A 51 2.27 -18.92 14.70
CA HIS A 51 3.53 -18.48 15.30
C HIS A 51 4.71 -19.09 14.53
N CYS A 52 5.00 -18.57 13.36
CA CYS A 52 6.06 -19.05 12.47
C CYS A 52 6.89 -17.89 11.93
N ASP A 53 8.01 -18.23 11.31
CA ASP A 53 8.96 -17.24 10.78
C ASP A 53 8.46 -16.52 9.52
N ASP A 54 7.44 -17.07 8.85
CA ASP A 54 6.89 -16.51 7.61
C ASP A 54 5.45 -16.03 7.83
N ALA A 55 5.18 -14.77 7.52
CA ALA A 55 3.83 -14.19 7.54
C ALA A 55 2.93 -14.77 6.45
N CYS A 56 3.50 -15.37 5.41
CA CYS A 56 2.77 -15.96 4.31
C CYS A 56 3.52 -17.15 3.72
N ASP A 57 2.78 -18.06 3.08
CA ASP A 57 3.32 -19.26 2.45
C ASP A 57 2.96 -19.28 0.95
N TRP A 58 3.95 -19.09 0.12
CA TRP A 58 3.83 -19.10 -1.34
C TRP A 58 3.65 -20.49 -1.94
N THR A 59 3.88 -21.55 -1.15
CA THR A 59 3.73 -22.94 -1.60
C THR A 59 2.31 -23.46 -1.46
N LYS A 60 1.46 -22.78 -0.68
CA LYS A 60 0.07 -23.16 -0.39
C LYS A 60 -0.96 -22.51 -1.33
N ASP A 61 -0.61 -22.34 -2.60
CA ASP A 61 -1.46 -21.71 -3.61
C ASP A 61 -2.83 -22.40 -3.79
N GLN A 62 -2.94 -23.67 -3.44
CA GLN A 62 -4.17 -24.44 -3.49
C GLN A 62 -5.19 -24.14 -2.38
N LEU A 63 -4.76 -23.56 -1.24
CA LEU A 63 -5.63 -23.31 -0.08
C LEU A 63 -6.44 -22.02 -0.20
N HIS A 64 -6.15 -21.21 -1.20
CA HIS A 64 -6.87 -19.96 -1.43
C HIS A 64 -7.16 -19.76 -2.91
N SER A 65 -8.03 -18.81 -3.23
CA SER A 65 -8.36 -18.54 -4.63
C SER A 65 -8.55 -17.05 -4.93
N THR A 66 -8.24 -16.70 -6.17
CA THR A 66 -8.49 -15.39 -6.75
C THR A 66 -9.29 -15.54 -8.02
N THR A 67 -10.46 -14.91 -8.08
CA THR A 67 -11.35 -14.96 -9.25
C THR A 67 -11.58 -13.55 -9.78
N LEU A 68 -11.40 -13.37 -11.08
CA LEU A 68 -11.77 -12.14 -11.76
C LEU A 68 -13.30 -12.08 -11.88
N VAL A 69 -13.95 -11.14 -11.17
CA VAL A 69 -15.41 -11.02 -11.13
C VAL A 69 -15.95 -9.87 -11.96
N ALA A 70 -15.12 -8.87 -12.26
CA ALA A 70 -15.45 -7.79 -13.19
C ALA A 70 -14.19 -7.30 -13.90
N HIS A 71 -14.33 -6.89 -15.15
CA HIS A 71 -13.22 -6.37 -15.95
C HIS A 71 -13.72 -5.35 -16.96
N THR A 72 -13.06 -4.21 -17.00
CA THR A 72 -13.28 -3.15 -17.99
C THR A 72 -11.96 -2.84 -18.71
N VAL A 73 -11.95 -1.84 -19.57
CA VAL A 73 -10.74 -1.40 -20.27
C VAL A 73 -9.67 -0.88 -19.29
N GLN A 74 -10.07 -0.33 -18.13
CA GLN A 74 -9.19 0.34 -17.17
C GLN A 74 -9.38 -0.10 -15.73
N SER A 75 -10.14 -1.16 -15.50
CA SER A 75 -10.32 -1.71 -14.14
C SER A 75 -10.55 -3.21 -14.14
N ALA A 76 -10.25 -3.83 -13.01
CA ALA A 76 -10.56 -5.23 -12.74
C ALA A 76 -10.90 -5.39 -11.27
N THR A 77 -11.89 -6.23 -10.97
CA THR A 77 -12.23 -6.62 -9.62
C THR A 77 -11.93 -8.10 -9.42
N LEU A 78 -11.07 -8.38 -8.45
CA LEU A 78 -10.66 -9.70 -8.05
C LEU A 78 -11.37 -10.05 -6.75
N LYS A 79 -12.08 -11.18 -6.73
CA LYS A 79 -12.61 -11.78 -5.50
C LYS A 79 -11.55 -12.69 -4.92
N ARG A 80 -11.22 -12.49 -3.66
CA ARG A 80 -10.31 -13.31 -2.88
C ARG A 80 -11.09 -14.17 -1.90
N VAL A 81 -10.75 -15.43 -1.82
CA VAL A 81 -11.27 -16.37 -0.81
C VAL A 81 -10.08 -17.02 -0.12
N VAL A 82 -9.99 -16.81 1.18
CA VAL A 82 -8.96 -17.35 2.05
C VAL A 82 -9.66 -17.91 3.28
N ASP A 83 -9.69 -19.24 3.39
CA ASP A 83 -10.49 -19.95 4.39
C ASP A 83 -11.96 -19.48 4.40
N ALA A 84 -12.47 -18.99 5.51
CA ALA A 84 -13.83 -18.43 5.63
C ALA A 84 -13.90 -16.96 5.23
N THR A 85 -12.78 -16.30 4.96
CA THR A 85 -12.73 -14.87 4.66
C THR A 85 -12.87 -14.61 3.17
N ILE A 86 -13.76 -13.69 2.82
CA ILE A 86 -13.95 -13.20 1.46
C ILE A 86 -13.70 -11.69 1.46
N TYR A 87 -12.86 -11.23 0.52
CA TYR A 87 -12.64 -9.82 0.27
C TYR A 87 -12.41 -9.56 -1.22
N TYR A 88 -12.38 -8.31 -1.61
CA TYR A 88 -12.24 -7.90 -3.00
C TYR A 88 -11.04 -6.99 -3.16
N VAL A 89 -10.37 -7.12 -4.29
CA VAL A 89 -9.27 -6.25 -4.69
C VAL A 89 -9.66 -5.60 -6.01
N VAL A 90 -9.78 -4.27 -6.00
CA VAL A 90 -10.10 -3.50 -7.19
C VAL A 90 -8.84 -2.85 -7.73
N LEU A 91 -8.45 -3.28 -8.91
CA LEU A 91 -7.36 -2.68 -9.66
C LEU A 91 -7.95 -1.64 -10.63
N ARG A 92 -7.33 -0.45 -10.68
CA ARG A 92 -7.64 0.58 -11.67
C ARG A 92 -6.33 1.08 -12.27
N TRP A 93 -6.34 1.39 -13.54
CA TRP A 93 -5.14 1.89 -14.19
C TRP A 93 -5.45 2.97 -15.22
N GLU A 94 -4.49 3.86 -15.42
CA GLU A 94 -4.50 4.84 -16.49
C GLU A 94 -3.55 4.41 -17.61
N GLY A 95 -3.91 4.78 -18.82
CA GLY A 95 -3.17 4.40 -20.01
C GLY A 95 -3.65 3.07 -20.61
N LYS A 96 -2.93 2.63 -21.64
CA LYS A 96 -3.23 1.37 -22.33
C LYS A 96 -2.47 0.23 -21.68
N ALA A 97 -3.17 -0.64 -21.00
CA ALA A 97 -2.60 -1.84 -20.40
C ALA A 97 -3.54 -3.05 -20.60
N ALA A 98 -3.00 -4.23 -20.38
CA ALA A 98 -3.75 -5.49 -20.46
C ALA A 98 -3.49 -6.31 -19.20
N LEU A 99 -4.55 -6.71 -18.51
CA LEU A 99 -4.51 -7.64 -17.40
C LEU A 99 -4.49 -9.07 -17.94
N LYS A 100 -3.59 -9.89 -17.43
CA LYS A 100 -3.45 -11.31 -17.80
C LYS A 100 -3.37 -12.14 -16.54
N GLN A 101 -4.15 -13.21 -16.47
CA GLN A 101 -3.97 -14.24 -15.45
C GLN A 101 -2.75 -15.10 -15.82
N LYS A 102 -1.82 -15.25 -14.89
CA LYS A 102 -0.57 -15.99 -15.06
C LYS A 102 -0.52 -17.25 -14.19
N GLY A 103 -1.37 -17.32 -13.18
CA GLY A 103 -1.51 -18.45 -12.27
C GLY A 103 -2.81 -18.36 -11.50
N LYS A 104 -3.08 -19.32 -10.61
CA LYS A 104 -4.32 -19.39 -9.83
C LYS A 104 -4.56 -18.11 -9.01
N ASN A 105 -3.51 -17.61 -8.36
CA ASN A 105 -3.55 -16.40 -7.52
C ASN A 105 -2.58 -15.33 -8.03
N PHE A 106 -2.32 -15.31 -9.33
CA PHE A 106 -1.36 -14.43 -9.96
C PHE A 106 -1.94 -13.76 -11.22
N TYR A 107 -1.98 -12.44 -11.19
CA TYR A 107 -2.32 -11.59 -12.33
C TYR A 107 -1.17 -10.66 -12.67
N GLN A 108 -1.01 -10.33 -13.92
CA GLN A 108 -0.01 -9.39 -14.41
C GLN A 108 -0.69 -8.31 -15.25
N LEU A 109 -0.52 -7.05 -14.87
CA LEU A 109 -0.94 -5.90 -15.65
C LEU A 109 0.24 -5.41 -16.49
N VAL A 110 0.12 -5.46 -17.80
CA VAL A 110 1.20 -5.12 -18.75
C VAL A 110 0.83 -3.86 -19.50
N ALA A 111 1.60 -2.80 -19.33
CA ALA A 111 1.44 -1.58 -20.10
C ALA A 111 1.84 -1.78 -21.58
N LYS A 112 1.13 -1.09 -22.49
CA LYS A 112 1.54 -1.03 -23.93
C LYS A 112 2.66 -0.04 -24.19
N GLY A 113 2.95 0.84 -23.23
CA GLY A 113 3.99 1.85 -23.26
C GLY A 113 5.04 1.66 -22.16
N ASN A 114 5.74 2.72 -21.89
CA ASN A 114 6.81 2.80 -20.88
C ASN A 114 6.36 3.49 -19.58
N GLU A 115 5.06 3.70 -19.42
CA GLU A 115 4.46 4.39 -18.30
C GLU A 115 3.16 3.67 -17.88
N LEU A 116 2.89 3.61 -16.58
CA LEU A 116 1.68 3.02 -16.01
C LEU A 116 1.39 3.67 -14.67
N SER A 117 0.15 4.16 -14.51
CA SER A 117 -0.43 4.46 -13.20
C SER A 117 -1.41 3.36 -12.84
N VAL A 118 -1.30 2.81 -11.65
CA VAL A 118 -2.19 1.76 -11.15
C VAL A 118 -2.56 2.04 -9.70
N SER A 119 -3.82 1.82 -9.35
CA SER A 119 -4.28 1.75 -7.96
C SER A 119 -4.81 0.36 -7.62
N CYS A 120 -4.61 -0.02 -6.38
CA CYS A 120 -5.05 -1.29 -5.81
C CYS A 120 -5.80 -0.97 -4.51
N GLU A 121 -7.10 -1.25 -4.47
CA GLU A 121 -7.98 -0.99 -3.34
C GLU A 121 -8.51 -2.29 -2.78
N TYR A 122 -8.49 -2.43 -1.46
CA TYR A 122 -8.99 -3.59 -0.73
C TYR A 122 -10.37 -3.27 -0.15
N LEU A 123 -11.33 -4.17 -0.34
CA LEU A 123 -12.72 -3.98 0.08
C LEU A 123 -13.28 -5.26 0.72
N GLU A 124 -13.95 -5.14 1.83
CA GLU A 124 -14.65 -6.26 2.48
C GLU A 124 -15.87 -6.74 1.67
N LYS A 125 -16.53 -5.83 0.96
CA LYS A 125 -17.75 -6.12 0.20
C LYS A 125 -17.59 -5.72 -1.26
N LEU A 126 -18.27 -6.44 -2.13
CA LEU A 126 -18.32 -6.09 -3.55
C LEU A 126 -18.94 -4.69 -3.71
N PRO A 127 -18.26 -3.75 -4.32
CA PRO A 127 -18.81 -2.40 -4.50
C PRO A 127 -20.01 -2.44 -5.43
N VAL A 128 -21.15 -1.90 -4.99
CA VAL A 128 -22.38 -1.75 -5.80
C VAL A 128 -22.14 -0.76 -6.94
N ARG A 129 -21.28 0.24 -6.69
CA ARG A 129 -20.74 1.15 -7.70
C ARG A 129 -19.26 1.27 -7.45
N VAL A 130 -18.46 1.15 -8.49
CA VAL A 130 -17.04 1.51 -8.41
C VAL A 130 -17.01 3.02 -8.10
N SER A 131 -16.50 3.37 -6.92
CA SER A 131 -16.29 4.79 -6.55
C SER A 131 -15.53 5.51 -7.66
N PRO A 132 -15.67 6.85 -7.78
CA PRO A 132 -14.95 7.62 -8.78
C PRO A 132 -13.51 7.18 -8.84
N ASP A 133 -13.03 6.95 -10.04
CA ASP A 133 -11.75 6.31 -10.32
C ASP A 133 -10.62 7.19 -9.78
N LYS A 134 -10.18 6.89 -8.55
CA LYS A 134 -8.97 7.49 -8.02
C LYS A 134 -7.78 6.71 -8.59
N CYS A 135 -7.01 7.34 -9.45
CA CYS A 135 -5.69 6.88 -9.88
C CYS A 135 -4.59 7.66 -9.18
N PHE A 136 -3.34 7.37 -9.52
CA PHE A 136 -2.17 7.92 -8.82
C PHE A 136 -2.21 9.44 -8.62
N PRO A 137 -2.53 10.30 -9.61
CA PRO A 137 -2.50 11.76 -9.41
C PRO A 137 -3.45 12.23 -8.31
N GLN A 138 -4.65 11.66 -8.26
CA GLN A 138 -5.64 12.03 -7.24
C GLN A 138 -5.21 11.56 -5.85
N VAL A 139 -4.78 10.30 -5.72
CA VAL A 139 -4.30 9.76 -4.44
C VAL A 139 -3.09 10.52 -3.93
N ALA A 140 -2.15 10.88 -4.82
CA ALA A 140 -0.99 11.69 -4.46
C ALA A 140 -1.37 13.10 -3.96
N SER A 141 -2.38 13.72 -4.60
CA SER A 141 -2.92 15.01 -4.15
C SER A 141 -3.58 14.91 -2.78
N ASP A 142 -4.40 13.89 -2.57
CA ASP A 142 -5.11 13.66 -1.30
C ASP A 142 -4.12 13.35 -0.16
N ALA A 143 -3.13 12.50 -0.42
CA ALA A 143 -2.06 12.21 0.54
C ALA A 143 -1.25 13.46 0.89
N LYS A 144 -0.91 14.30 -0.10
CA LYS A 144 -0.23 15.57 0.16
C LYS A 144 -1.08 16.52 1.01
N ALA A 145 -2.39 16.60 0.75
CA ALA A 145 -3.30 17.43 1.54
C ALA A 145 -3.41 16.92 2.98
N TYR A 146 -3.50 15.59 3.16
CA TYR A 146 -3.52 14.94 4.47
C TYR A 146 -2.26 15.29 5.28
N TRP A 147 -1.06 15.05 4.73
CA TRP A 147 0.20 15.33 5.45
C TRP A 147 0.40 16.80 5.73
N ASN A 148 -0.01 17.70 4.82
CA ASN A 148 0.01 19.13 5.07
C ASN A 148 -0.90 19.53 6.25
N ARG A 149 -2.07 18.93 6.37
CA ARG A 149 -2.99 19.15 7.50
C ARG A 149 -2.42 18.54 8.78
N TYR A 150 -1.93 17.32 8.73
CA TYR A 150 -1.33 16.62 9.86
C TYR A 150 -0.23 17.44 10.51
N TRP A 151 0.73 17.92 9.73
CA TRP A 151 1.85 18.71 10.24
C TRP A 151 1.45 20.13 10.70
N LYS A 152 0.36 20.68 10.20
CA LYS A 152 -0.12 22.01 10.61
C LYS A 152 -1.03 21.97 11.84
N GLN A 153 -1.74 20.89 12.07
CA GLN A 153 -2.70 20.74 13.17
C GLN A 153 -2.17 19.94 14.35
N GLY A 154 -1.13 19.16 14.15
CA GLY A 154 -0.48 18.35 15.18
C GLY A 154 0.59 19.09 15.96
N GLY A 155 1.18 18.38 16.90
CA GLY A 155 2.30 18.86 17.71
C GLY A 155 3.63 18.80 16.96
N ILE A 156 3.76 19.53 15.85
CA ILE A 156 5.03 19.60 15.14
C ILE A 156 6.10 20.24 16.02
N VAL A 157 7.29 19.69 15.99
CA VAL A 157 8.46 20.23 16.69
C VAL A 157 9.37 20.88 15.66
N ASP A 158 9.67 22.15 15.87
CA ASP A 158 10.62 22.92 15.07
C ASP A 158 11.69 23.54 15.99
N PHE A 159 12.91 23.04 15.89
CA PHE A 159 14.07 23.54 16.63
C PHE A 159 14.98 24.43 15.76
N GLY A 160 14.49 24.97 14.67
CA GLY A 160 15.27 25.77 13.72
C GLY A 160 15.95 26.97 14.35
N LEU A 161 15.40 27.52 15.45
CA LEU A 161 15.98 28.63 16.20
C LEU A 161 16.92 28.17 17.33
N CYS A 162 17.01 26.89 17.63
CA CYS A 162 17.86 26.37 18.69
C CYS A 162 19.34 26.37 18.26
N LYS A 163 20.22 26.87 19.11
CA LYS A 163 21.67 26.93 18.85
C LYS A 163 22.41 25.66 19.25
N ASP A 164 21.76 24.75 19.97
CA ASP A 164 22.37 23.46 20.34
C ASP A 164 22.56 22.60 19.07
N PRO A 165 23.78 22.12 18.80
CA PRO A 165 24.06 21.33 17.60
C PRO A 165 23.27 20.01 17.55
N ARG A 166 22.76 19.52 18.68
CA ARG A 166 21.95 18.30 18.77
C ARG A 166 20.49 18.52 18.39
N ALA A 167 20.03 19.78 18.33
CA ALA A 167 18.62 20.13 18.12
C ALA A 167 18.05 19.55 16.83
N ARG A 168 18.79 19.60 15.72
CA ARG A 168 18.37 19.03 14.43
C ARG A 168 18.16 17.52 14.46
N GLU A 169 19.05 16.81 15.17
CA GLU A 169 18.92 15.35 15.29
C GLU A 169 17.74 14.99 16.22
N LEU A 170 17.50 15.75 17.26
CA LEU A 170 16.32 15.57 18.11
C LEU A 170 15.02 15.82 17.34
N GLU A 171 14.95 16.93 16.60
CA GLU A 171 13.81 17.24 15.73
C GLU A 171 13.53 16.09 14.73
N ARG A 172 14.58 15.65 14.03
CA ARG A 172 14.46 14.53 13.10
C ARG A 172 13.89 13.29 13.76
N ARG A 173 14.33 12.93 14.96
CA ARG A 173 13.83 11.75 15.69
C ARG A 173 12.38 11.93 16.11
N VAL A 174 12.00 13.10 16.61
CA VAL A 174 10.62 13.37 17.02
C VAL A 174 9.69 13.32 15.82
N VAL A 175 10.02 14.01 14.73
CA VAL A 175 9.22 14.03 13.50
C VAL A 175 9.11 12.62 12.90
N LEU A 176 10.21 11.86 12.86
CA LEU A 176 10.19 10.48 12.39
C LEU A 176 9.31 9.59 13.27
N SER A 177 9.35 9.73 14.59
CA SER A 177 8.52 8.96 15.51
C SER A 177 7.03 9.29 15.32
N GLN A 178 6.69 10.57 15.16
CA GLN A 178 5.31 10.99 14.86
C GLN A 178 4.82 10.43 13.52
N TYR A 179 5.66 10.46 12.49
CA TYR A 179 5.35 9.87 11.19
C TYR A 179 5.11 8.36 11.30
N LEU A 180 6.03 7.63 11.95
CA LEU A 180 5.92 6.19 12.13
C LEU A 180 4.66 5.81 12.91
N LEU A 181 4.33 6.54 13.97
CA LEU A 181 3.12 6.33 14.73
C LEU A 181 1.88 6.52 13.84
N ALA A 182 1.81 7.61 13.10
CA ALA A 182 0.68 7.90 12.22
C ALA A 182 0.45 6.84 11.14
N ILE A 183 1.52 6.30 10.54
CA ILE A 183 1.38 5.26 9.49
C ILE A 183 1.10 3.86 10.05
N GLN A 184 1.46 3.60 11.31
CA GLN A 184 1.25 2.29 11.94
C GLN A 184 -0.11 2.17 12.62
N ASP A 185 -0.63 3.28 13.14
CA ASP A 185 -1.92 3.33 13.84
C ASP A 185 -3.06 3.84 12.93
N ALA A 186 -2.87 3.75 11.60
CA ALA A 186 -3.84 4.24 10.62
C ALA A 186 -5.07 3.33 10.43
N GLY A 187 -5.02 2.08 10.90
CA GLY A 187 -6.10 1.11 10.73
C GLY A 187 -7.13 1.14 11.86
N ASP A 188 -8.25 0.46 11.66
CA ASP A 188 -9.32 0.32 12.66
C ASP A 188 -8.97 -0.64 13.83
N THR A 189 -7.86 -1.36 13.68
CA THR A 189 -7.37 -2.30 14.70
C THR A 189 -5.94 -1.92 15.09
N PRO A 190 -5.52 -2.24 16.33
CA PRO A 190 -4.15 -2.00 16.74
C PRO A 190 -3.14 -2.68 15.82
N PRO A 191 -1.96 -2.09 15.62
CA PRO A 191 -0.88 -2.73 14.88
C PRO A 191 -0.44 -4.01 15.60
N GLN A 192 0.29 -4.85 14.89
CA GLN A 192 0.87 -6.07 15.43
C GLN A 192 1.84 -5.75 16.58
N GLU A 193 1.97 -6.68 17.53
CA GLU A 193 2.78 -6.53 18.75
C GLU A 193 4.21 -6.07 18.48
N THR A 194 4.76 -6.41 17.34
CA THR A 194 6.16 -6.17 17.04
C THR A 194 6.37 -5.51 15.70
N GLY A 195 7.32 -4.60 15.69
CA GLY A 195 7.82 -4.00 14.47
C GLY A 195 6.86 -3.04 13.80
N LEU A 196 6.97 -1.80 14.16
CA LEU A 196 6.22 -0.72 13.55
C LEU A 196 6.33 -0.73 12.01
N THR A 197 7.50 -0.96 11.44
CA THR A 197 7.71 -1.02 9.99
C THR A 197 8.09 -2.43 9.52
N TYR A 198 8.63 -3.22 10.42
CA TYR A 198 9.01 -4.60 10.19
C TYR A 198 8.38 -5.47 11.26
N ASN A 199 7.68 -6.48 10.84
CA ASN A 199 7.13 -7.45 11.74
C ASN A 199 8.22 -8.47 12.13
N SER A 200 8.87 -8.25 13.26
CA SER A 200 9.93 -9.14 13.73
C SER A 200 9.41 -10.42 14.37
N TRP A 201 8.12 -10.50 14.67
CA TRP A 201 7.45 -11.69 15.22
C TRP A 201 6.43 -12.24 14.23
N PHE A 202 6.64 -12.00 12.96
CA PHE A 202 5.96 -12.63 11.83
C PHE A 202 4.43 -12.65 11.88
N GLY A 203 3.81 -11.53 12.23
CA GLY A 203 2.37 -11.39 12.18
C GLY A 203 1.60 -11.89 13.41
N LYS A 204 2.25 -12.06 14.55
CA LYS A 204 1.54 -12.27 15.80
C LYS A 204 0.63 -11.09 16.12
N ILE A 205 -0.66 -11.33 16.08
CA ILE A 205 -1.67 -10.39 16.54
C ILE A 205 -2.00 -10.72 17.97
N LEU A 206 -1.56 -9.90 18.90
CA LEU A 206 -2.05 -9.90 20.28
C LEU A 206 -3.31 -9.03 20.37
N SER A 207 -4.38 -9.49 19.75
CA SER A 207 -5.69 -8.81 19.86
C SER A 207 -6.31 -8.88 21.25
N ILE A 208 -5.73 -9.65 22.16
CA ILE A 208 -6.33 -9.96 23.46
C ILE A 208 -6.07 -8.88 24.53
N LEU A 209 -4.99 -8.11 24.43
CA LEU A 209 -4.62 -7.18 25.49
C LEU A 209 -5.01 -5.71 25.24
N ILE A 210 -5.44 -5.35 24.05
CA ILE A 210 -5.70 -3.95 23.69
C ILE A 210 -7.19 -3.66 23.50
N SER A 211 -8.04 -4.67 23.41
CA SER A 211 -9.49 -4.48 23.21
C SER A 211 -10.24 -3.87 24.39
N THR A 212 -9.59 -3.63 25.53
CA THR A 212 -10.25 -3.12 26.73
C THR A 212 -9.95 -1.66 27.09
N SER A 213 -9.07 -0.94 26.38
CA SER A 213 -8.70 0.40 26.84
C SER A 213 -8.52 1.52 25.81
N MET A 214 -8.72 1.27 24.53
CA MET A 214 -8.54 2.36 23.54
C MET A 214 -9.69 2.44 22.55
N SER A 215 -10.70 3.22 22.88
CA SER A 215 -11.58 3.77 21.85
C SER A 215 -10.78 4.75 20.99
N HIS A 216 -10.91 4.67 19.70
CA HIS A 216 -10.23 5.41 18.64
C HIS A 216 -10.23 6.96 18.80
N THR A 217 -11.00 7.48 19.75
CA THR A 217 -11.20 8.92 20.01
C THR A 217 -10.16 9.55 20.93
N GLN A 218 -9.22 8.81 21.48
CA GLN A 218 -8.28 9.36 22.47
C GLN A 218 -6.88 9.72 21.92
N PHE A 219 -6.58 9.43 20.65
CA PHE A 219 -5.27 9.74 20.07
C PHE A 219 -5.27 10.84 18.98
N ILE A 220 -6.42 11.49 18.75
CA ILE A 220 -6.52 12.63 17.80
C ILE A 220 -6.97 13.88 18.57
N HIS A 221 -6.18 14.28 19.54
CA HIS A 221 -6.28 15.63 20.10
C HIS A 221 -4.88 16.21 20.34
#